data_cd39779dacfe6cd48c1662c33d7e2bfd
#
_entry.id   cd39779dacfe6cd48c1662c33d7e2bfd
#
_cell.length_a   1.000
_cell.length_b   1.000
_cell.length_c   1.000
_cell.angle_alpha   90.00
_cell.angle_beta   90.00
_cell.angle_gamma   90.00
#
_symmetry.space_group_name_H-M   'P 1'
#
loop_
_entity.id
_entity.type
_entity.pdbx_description
1 polymer ?
#
loop_
_entity_poly.entity_id
_entity_poly.type
_entity_poly.pdbx_seq_one_letter_code
_entity_poly.pdbx_strand_id
1 'polypeptide(L)'
;MRLAAIILVGGASARMGADKALLCWNGRRAVDRLADLARTVGAEHILTVGHGDHGLPRLDDPSPDGGPVAGIAAGVAALKAKGYGRVLVLAVDAPTVRPEDLSPLIATVPPGAAYEGLNLPLVMDIDASPSDAGPGWAVRRLVERAGLARLACPAGATERLRGANTPEERHRLLTALLQAETAA
;
A
#
# COMPACT_ATOMS: atom_id res chain seq x y z
N MET A 1 2.41 19.56 -1.33
CA MET A 1 2.53 18.63 -2.49
C MET A 1 1.25 17.83 -2.62
N ARG A 2 0.76 17.59 -3.85
CA ARG A 2 -0.42 16.73 -4.09
C ARG A 2 -0.06 15.27 -3.81
N LEU A 3 -0.87 14.62 -2.99
CA LEU A 3 -0.72 13.21 -2.62
C LEU A 3 -1.57 12.33 -3.54
N ALA A 4 -0.97 11.25 -4.04
CA ALA A 4 -1.70 10.14 -4.67
C ALA A 4 -1.43 8.84 -3.92
N ALA A 5 -2.21 7.80 -4.20
CA ALA A 5 -1.99 6.48 -3.63
C ALA A 5 -1.80 5.42 -4.73
N ILE A 6 -0.90 4.48 -4.48
CA ILE A 6 -0.75 3.23 -5.19
C ILE A 6 -1.25 2.11 -4.28
N ILE A 7 -2.17 1.29 -4.77
CA ILE A 7 -2.59 0.05 -4.12
C ILE A 7 -2.06 -1.12 -4.96
N LEU A 8 -1.12 -1.88 -4.39
CA LEU A 8 -0.60 -3.07 -5.03
C LEU A 8 -1.62 -4.20 -4.89
N VAL A 9 -2.19 -4.62 -6.01
CA VAL A 9 -3.23 -5.68 -6.08
C VAL A 9 -2.69 -6.98 -6.68
N GLY A 10 -1.44 -7.01 -7.11
CA GLY A 10 -0.73 -8.18 -7.63
C GLY A 10 0.06 -8.93 -6.55
N GLY A 11 0.47 -10.14 -6.88
CA GLY A 11 1.35 -10.97 -6.06
C GLY A 11 1.11 -12.46 -6.26
N ALA A 12 1.92 -13.31 -5.60
CA ALA A 12 1.88 -14.77 -5.73
C ALA A 12 0.52 -15.41 -5.41
N SER A 13 -0.37 -14.73 -4.70
CA SER A 13 -1.70 -15.21 -4.35
C SER A 13 -2.71 -15.24 -5.51
N ALA A 14 -2.52 -14.44 -6.56
CA ALA A 14 -3.31 -14.56 -7.79
C ALA A 14 -3.14 -15.96 -8.43
N ARG A 15 -2.00 -16.59 -8.23
CA ARG A 15 -1.71 -17.96 -8.68
C ARG A 15 -2.40 -19.04 -7.84
N MET A 16 -2.92 -18.72 -6.65
CA MET A 16 -3.62 -19.65 -5.76
C MET A 16 -5.15 -19.57 -5.88
N GLY A 17 -5.67 -18.92 -6.92
CA GLY A 17 -7.10 -18.95 -7.27
C GLY A 17 -8.00 -17.96 -6.53
N ALA A 18 -7.47 -17.09 -5.67
CA ALA A 18 -8.26 -16.03 -5.02
C ALA A 18 -7.60 -14.66 -5.18
N ASP A 19 -8.31 -13.73 -5.81
CA ASP A 19 -7.89 -12.33 -5.87
C ASP A 19 -8.07 -11.69 -4.48
N LYS A 20 -6.96 -11.44 -3.79
CA LYS A 20 -6.97 -10.81 -2.46
C LYS A 20 -7.66 -9.44 -2.46
N ALA A 21 -7.64 -8.72 -3.58
CA ALA A 21 -8.29 -7.42 -3.71
C ALA A 21 -9.83 -7.51 -3.57
N LEU A 22 -10.40 -8.62 -3.99
CA LEU A 22 -11.85 -8.88 -3.94
C LEU A 22 -12.29 -9.56 -2.64
N LEU A 23 -11.37 -10.00 -1.79
CA LEU A 23 -11.74 -10.60 -0.50
C LEU A 23 -12.56 -9.63 0.34
N CYS A 24 -13.69 -10.15 0.86
CA CYS A 24 -14.61 -9.37 1.68
C CYS A 24 -14.11 -9.28 3.14
N TRP A 25 -14.09 -8.05 3.67
CA TRP A 25 -13.74 -7.70 5.03
C TRP A 25 -14.87 -6.86 5.63
N ASN A 26 -15.70 -7.49 6.47
CA ASN A 26 -16.92 -6.89 7.01
C ASN A 26 -17.78 -6.22 5.93
N GLY A 27 -18.23 -7.00 4.95
CA GLY A 27 -19.12 -6.54 3.88
C GLY A 27 -18.48 -5.68 2.78
N ARG A 28 -17.17 -5.35 2.87
CA ARG A 28 -16.46 -4.51 1.89
C ARG A 28 -15.23 -5.21 1.34
N ARG A 29 -14.97 -5.05 0.04
CA ARG A 29 -13.76 -5.60 -0.59
C ARG A 29 -12.50 -4.95 -0.02
N ALA A 30 -11.39 -5.70 0.06
CA ALA A 30 -10.11 -5.19 0.55
C ALA A 30 -9.66 -3.94 -0.20
N VAL A 31 -9.75 -3.94 -1.53
CA VAL A 31 -9.35 -2.80 -2.37
C VAL A 31 -10.19 -1.56 -2.10
N ASP A 32 -11.51 -1.69 -1.88
CA ASP A 32 -12.39 -0.56 -1.59
C ASP A 32 -12.07 0.05 -0.23
N ARG A 33 -11.80 -0.78 0.77
CA ARG A 33 -11.38 -0.31 2.10
C ARG A 33 -10.10 0.52 2.02
N LEU A 34 -9.10 0.04 1.28
CA LEU A 34 -7.85 0.78 1.11
C LEU A 34 -8.01 2.04 0.26
N ALA A 35 -8.89 2.02 -0.73
CA ALA A 35 -9.19 3.21 -1.52
C ALA A 35 -9.83 4.31 -0.67
N ASP A 36 -10.78 3.96 0.21
CA ASP A 36 -11.39 4.93 1.11
C ASP A 36 -10.42 5.40 2.19
N LEU A 37 -9.59 4.51 2.73
CA LEU A 37 -8.51 4.88 3.62
C LEU A 37 -7.57 5.91 2.97
N ALA A 38 -7.15 5.65 1.74
CA ALA A 38 -6.27 6.57 0.99
C ALA A 38 -6.92 7.95 0.80
N ARG A 39 -8.23 8.00 0.46
CA ARG A 39 -8.98 9.27 0.37
C ARG A 39 -9.04 9.99 1.72
N THR A 40 -9.33 9.25 2.80
CA THR A 40 -9.42 9.81 4.17
C THR A 40 -8.12 10.48 4.60
N VAL A 41 -6.96 9.93 4.20
CA VAL A 41 -5.66 10.53 4.52
C VAL A 41 -5.18 11.55 3.47
N GLY A 42 -6.05 11.96 2.54
CA GLY A 42 -5.81 13.07 1.62
C GLY A 42 -5.26 12.69 0.23
N ALA A 43 -5.29 11.42 -0.16
CA ALA A 43 -4.94 11.06 -1.54
C ALA A 43 -6.02 11.52 -2.53
N GLU A 44 -5.64 12.38 -3.47
CA GLU A 44 -6.53 12.92 -4.51
C GLU A 44 -6.74 11.95 -5.68
N HIS A 45 -5.82 11.02 -5.88
CA HIS A 45 -5.89 10.02 -6.94
C HIS A 45 -5.45 8.65 -6.41
N ILE A 46 -6.15 7.61 -6.83
CA ILE A 46 -5.85 6.24 -6.44
C ILE A 46 -5.60 5.44 -7.70
N LEU A 47 -4.47 4.75 -7.72
CA LEU A 47 -4.03 3.88 -8.80
C LEU A 47 -3.84 2.47 -8.26
N THR A 48 -4.55 1.50 -8.81
CA THR A 48 -4.24 0.09 -8.55
C THR A 48 -3.15 -0.38 -9.51
N VAL A 49 -2.19 -1.14 -9.00
CA VAL A 49 -1.12 -1.72 -9.81
C VAL A 49 -1.12 -3.23 -9.64
N GLY A 50 -1.26 -3.94 -10.75
CA GLY A 50 -1.41 -5.38 -10.81
C GLY A 50 -2.51 -5.81 -11.76
N HIS A 51 -2.92 -7.09 -11.68
CA HIS A 51 -3.95 -7.64 -12.55
C HIS A 51 -5.36 -7.45 -11.98
N GLY A 52 -6.35 -7.49 -12.87
CA GLY A 52 -7.77 -7.42 -12.53
C GLY A 52 -8.36 -6.01 -12.65
N ASP A 53 -9.67 -5.98 -12.89
CA ASP A 53 -10.46 -4.75 -12.87
C ASP A 53 -11.18 -4.66 -11.50
N HIS A 54 -10.85 -3.65 -10.74
CA HIS A 54 -11.40 -3.41 -9.40
C HIS A 54 -12.33 -2.20 -9.35
N GLY A 55 -12.63 -1.58 -10.53
CA GLY A 55 -13.44 -0.37 -10.62
C GLY A 55 -12.69 0.92 -10.24
N LEU A 56 -11.37 0.87 -10.22
CA LEU A 56 -10.46 1.99 -9.95
C LEU A 56 -9.51 2.20 -11.14
N PRO A 57 -8.95 3.40 -11.32
CA PRO A 57 -7.83 3.60 -12.23
C PRO A 57 -6.76 2.55 -12.02
N ARG A 58 -6.35 1.89 -13.11
CA ARG A 58 -5.41 0.76 -13.01
C ARG A 58 -4.20 0.95 -13.91
N LEU A 59 -3.12 0.28 -13.53
CA LEU A 59 -1.93 0.05 -14.32
C LEU A 59 -1.57 -1.43 -14.22
N ASP A 60 -1.40 -2.09 -15.34
CA ASP A 60 -0.93 -3.48 -15.34
C ASP A 60 0.52 -3.54 -14.83
N ASP A 61 0.84 -4.59 -14.06
CA ASP A 61 2.20 -4.77 -13.58
C ASP A 61 3.13 -5.04 -14.78
N PRO A 62 4.12 -4.19 -15.03
CA PRO A 62 5.02 -4.36 -16.16
C PRO A 62 5.92 -5.61 -16.04
N SER A 63 5.99 -6.20 -14.86
CA SER A 63 6.79 -7.39 -14.58
C SER A 63 6.14 -8.24 -13.48
N PRO A 64 5.13 -9.06 -13.81
CA PRO A 64 4.32 -9.80 -12.82
C PRO A 64 5.13 -10.67 -11.85
N ASP A 65 6.30 -11.13 -12.26
CA ASP A 65 7.25 -11.91 -11.46
C ASP A 65 8.42 -11.07 -10.92
N GLY A 66 8.44 -9.77 -11.21
CA GLY A 66 9.50 -8.83 -10.84
C GLY A 66 9.44 -8.32 -9.40
N GLY A 67 8.43 -8.72 -8.65
CA GLY A 67 8.19 -8.24 -7.28
C GLY A 67 7.54 -6.85 -7.23
N PRO A 68 7.23 -6.35 -6.03
CA PRO A 68 6.39 -5.16 -5.86
C PRO A 68 7.04 -3.86 -6.35
N VAL A 69 8.37 -3.79 -6.40
CA VAL A 69 9.08 -2.54 -6.76
C VAL A 69 8.91 -2.19 -8.23
N ALA A 70 8.80 -3.18 -9.13
CA ALA A 70 8.49 -2.92 -10.53
C ALA A 70 7.15 -2.19 -10.69
N GLY A 71 6.12 -2.68 -10.00
CA GLY A 71 4.80 -2.04 -9.97
C GLY A 71 4.83 -0.65 -9.31
N ILE A 72 5.56 -0.49 -8.20
CA ILE A 72 5.72 0.82 -7.54
C ILE A 72 6.37 1.82 -8.50
N ALA A 73 7.47 1.46 -9.15
CA ALA A 73 8.20 2.35 -10.07
C ALA A 73 7.32 2.76 -11.25
N ALA A 74 6.59 1.84 -11.85
CA ALA A 74 5.65 2.12 -12.93
C ALA A 74 4.51 3.05 -12.46
N GLY A 75 3.93 2.79 -11.30
CA GLY A 75 2.90 3.64 -10.70
C GLY A 75 3.40 5.05 -10.39
N VAL A 76 4.60 5.18 -9.83
CA VAL A 76 5.28 6.47 -9.58
C VAL A 76 5.45 7.25 -10.88
N ALA A 77 5.94 6.62 -11.95
CA ALA A 77 6.10 7.27 -13.25
C ALA A 77 4.76 7.77 -13.82
N ALA A 78 3.71 6.96 -13.73
CA ALA A 78 2.36 7.33 -14.18
C ALA A 78 1.78 8.51 -13.36
N LEU A 79 1.99 8.53 -12.04
CA LEU A 79 1.53 9.60 -11.17
C LEU A 79 2.34 10.89 -11.36
N LYS A 80 3.65 10.79 -11.61
CA LYS A 80 4.51 11.93 -11.97
C LYS A 80 4.00 12.62 -13.24
N ALA A 81 3.66 11.85 -14.27
CA ALA A 81 3.11 12.37 -15.52
C ALA A 81 1.77 13.11 -15.31
N LYS A 82 1.03 12.81 -14.24
CA LYS A 82 -0.21 13.49 -13.83
C LYS A 82 0.02 14.69 -12.87
N GLY A 83 1.27 15.03 -12.57
CA GLY A 83 1.63 16.18 -11.72
C GLY A 83 1.46 15.94 -10.22
N TYR A 84 1.45 14.70 -9.76
CA TYR A 84 1.54 14.39 -8.33
C TYR A 84 2.99 14.49 -7.87
N GLY A 85 3.20 14.95 -6.63
CA GLY A 85 4.54 15.10 -6.05
C GLY A 85 4.84 14.09 -4.94
N ARG A 86 3.82 13.45 -4.39
CA ARG A 86 3.95 12.51 -3.27
C ARG A 86 3.07 11.29 -3.46
N VAL A 87 3.53 10.13 -3.03
CA VAL A 87 2.81 8.86 -3.16
C VAL A 87 2.76 8.12 -1.83
N LEU A 88 1.56 7.63 -1.49
CA LEU A 88 1.32 6.61 -0.47
C LEU A 88 1.25 5.25 -1.16
N VAL A 89 2.03 4.27 -0.73
CA VAL A 89 1.98 2.91 -1.26
C VAL A 89 1.40 1.96 -0.22
N LEU A 90 0.33 1.28 -0.60
CA LEU A 90 -0.41 0.30 0.19
C LEU A 90 -0.37 -1.07 -0.47
N ALA A 91 -0.47 -2.14 0.32
CA ALA A 91 -0.64 -3.50 -0.18
C ALA A 91 -2.02 -4.05 0.18
N VAL A 92 -2.64 -4.73 -0.75
CA VAL A 92 -4.04 -5.22 -0.64
C VAL A 92 -4.24 -6.28 0.45
N ASP A 93 -3.18 -6.85 0.97
CA ASP A 93 -3.22 -7.81 2.08
C ASP A 93 -3.38 -7.15 3.48
N ALA A 94 -3.31 -5.82 3.56
CA ALA A 94 -3.44 -5.04 4.79
C ALA A 94 -4.71 -4.15 4.83
N PRO A 95 -5.94 -4.67 4.60
CA PRO A 95 -7.15 -3.86 4.46
C PRO A 95 -7.73 -3.37 5.79
N THR A 96 -7.11 -3.71 6.91
CA THR A 96 -7.51 -3.29 8.26
C THR A 96 -6.69 -2.13 8.82
N VAL A 97 -5.78 -1.58 8.02
CA VAL A 97 -5.03 -0.35 8.32
C VAL A 97 -5.99 0.82 8.53
N ARG A 98 -5.68 1.70 9.47
CA ARG A 98 -6.50 2.84 9.88
C ARG A 98 -5.81 4.16 9.53
N PRO A 99 -6.55 5.29 9.47
CA PRO A 99 -5.96 6.60 9.22
C PRO A 99 -4.87 6.97 10.22
N GLU A 100 -5.07 6.69 11.51
CA GLU A 100 -4.10 6.94 12.57
C GLU A 100 -2.81 6.14 12.41
N ASP A 101 -2.86 4.95 11.82
CA ASP A 101 -1.69 4.15 11.50
C ASP A 101 -0.84 4.77 10.38
N LEU A 102 -1.42 5.61 9.52
CA LEU A 102 -0.74 6.26 8.40
C LEU A 102 -0.32 7.70 8.70
N SER A 103 -0.95 8.34 9.69
CA SER A 103 -0.70 9.75 10.02
C SER A 103 0.78 10.09 10.22
N PRO A 104 1.60 9.26 10.94
CA PRO A 104 3.02 9.54 11.08
C PRO A 104 3.78 9.52 9.75
N LEU A 105 3.43 8.60 8.83
CA LEU A 105 4.04 8.53 7.49
C LEU A 105 3.66 9.75 6.65
N ILE A 106 2.38 10.15 6.68
CA ILE A 106 1.87 11.29 5.90
C ILE A 106 2.52 12.60 6.38
N ALA A 107 2.72 12.75 7.69
CA ALA A 107 3.30 13.94 8.30
C ALA A 107 4.82 14.07 8.11
N THR A 108 5.49 13.00 7.62
CA THR A 108 6.95 13.02 7.48
C THR A 108 7.38 14.01 6.40
N VAL A 109 8.48 14.70 6.67
CA VAL A 109 9.13 15.60 5.70
C VAL A 109 9.78 14.81 4.53
N PRO A 110 10.10 15.48 3.41
CA PRO A 110 10.85 14.87 2.32
C PRO A 110 12.13 14.14 2.81
N PRO A 111 12.48 13.01 2.17
CA PRO A 111 11.86 12.38 1.02
C PRO A 111 10.71 11.45 1.34
N GLY A 112 10.31 11.27 2.59
CA GLY A 112 9.26 10.39 3.04
C GLY A 112 9.71 9.37 4.08
N ALA A 113 8.88 8.36 4.36
CA ALA A 113 9.14 7.37 5.40
C ALA A 113 8.51 6.00 5.12
N ALA A 114 9.03 5.00 5.84
CA ALA A 114 8.44 3.68 6.02
C ALA A 114 8.60 3.26 7.49
N TYR A 115 7.83 2.28 7.94
CA TYR A 115 7.98 1.76 9.31
C TYR A 115 9.16 0.77 9.43
N GLU A 116 9.81 0.77 10.60
CA GLU A 116 10.83 -0.23 10.94
C GLU A 116 10.23 -1.64 10.90
N GLY A 117 11.00 -2.57 10.33
CA GLY A 117 10.58 -3.98 10.23
C GLY A 117 9.42 -4.27 9.26
N LEU A 118 8.87 -3.24 8.59
CA LEU A 118 7.81 -3.39 7.58
C LEU A 118 8.28 -2.91 6.21
N ASN A 119 7.80 -3.60 5.17
CA ASN A 119 8.05 -3.19 3.79
C ASN A 119 7.04 -2.14 3.30
N LEU A 120 5.79 -2.31 3.70
CA LEU A 120 4.65 -1.44 3.39
C LEU A 120 3.81 -1.27 4.67
N PRO A 121 3.06 -0.17 4.79
CA PRO A 121 2.97 0.97 3.88
C PRO A 121 4.23 1.85 3.89
N LEU A 122 4.38 2.66 2.84
CA LEU A 122 5.37 3.74 2.78
C LEU A 122 4.79 5.00 2.16
N VAL A 123 5.38 6.15 2.49
CA VAL A 123 5.14 7.43 1.82
C VAL A 123 6.45 7.92 1.25
N MET A 124 6.42 8.38 0.00
CA MET A 124 7.63 8.81 -0.70
C MET A 124 7.31 10.01 -1.61
N ASP A 125 8.22 10.97 -1.66
CA ASP A 125 8.21 11.97 -2.70
C ASP A 125 8.54 11.30 -4.04
N ILE A 126 7.81 11.63 -5.08
CA ILE A 126 7.91 10.97 -6.39
C ILE A 126 9.31 11.13 -6.97
N ASP A 127 9.94 12.29 -6.76
CA ASP A 127 11.31 12.56 -7.24
C ASP A 127 12.40 11.84 -6.44
N ALA A 128 12.08 11.29 -5.27
CA ALA A 128 12.99 10.45 -4.50
C ALA A 128 13.07 9.00 -5.01
N SER A 129 12.15 8.60 -5.88
CA SER A 129 12.16 7.26 -6.47
C SER A 129 13.42 7.07 -7.32
N PRO A 130 14.26 6.05 -7.03
CA PRO A 130 15.46 5.81 -7.85
C PRO A 130 15.07 5.49 -9.28
N SER A 131 15.78 6.08 -10.25
CA SER A 131 15.50 5.90 -11.69
C SER A 131 15.78 4.48 -12.19
N ASP A 132 16.59 3.73 -11.45
CA ASP A 132 16.92 2.33 -11.70
C ASP A 132 16.07 1.33 -10.88
N ALA A 133 15.06 1.83 -10.14
CA ALA A 133 14.14 0.97 -9.40
C ALA A 133 13.31 0.12 -10.37
N GLY A 134 13.27 -1.20 -10.13
CA GLY A 134 12.60 -2.09 -11.05
C GLY A 134 12.53 -3.55 -10.59
N PRO A 135 12.36 -4.47 -11.55
CA PRO A 135 12.20 -5.88 -11.25
C PRO A 135 13.35 -6.47 -10.42
N GLY A 136 13.00 -7.38 -9.52
CA GLY A 136 13.97 -8.05 -8.65
C GLY A 136 14.43 -7.23 -7.44
N TRP A 137 14.00 -5.96 -7.31
CA TRP A 137 14.30 -5.20 -6.12
C TRP A 137 13.36 -5.58 -4.97
N ALA A 138 13.95 -5.78 -3.78
CA ALA A 138 13.17 -5.79 -2.54
C ALA A 138 12.72 -4.37 -2.17
N VAL A 139 11.55 -4.22 -1.55
CA VAL A 139 11.06 -2.90 -1.07
C VAL A 139 12.04 -2.26 -0.09
N ARG A 140 12.74 -3.07 0.73
CA ARG A 140 13.79 -2.56 1.62
C ARG A 140 14.87 -1.79 0.84
N ARG A 141 15.31 -2.31 -0.31
CA ARG A 141 16.28 -1.63 -1.17
C ARG A 141 15.73 -0.32 -1.73
N LEU A 142 14.45 -0.30 -2.15
CA LEU A 142 13.79 0.94 -2.58
C LEU A 142 13.82 2.00 -1.48
N VAL A 143 13.42 1.63 -0.26
CA VAL A 143 13.39 2.53 0.91
C VAL A 143 14.78 3.09 1.21
N GLU A 144 15.81 2.25 1.20
CA GLU A 144 17.19 2.65 1.44
C GLU A 144 17.70 3.60 0.34
N ARG A 145 17.47 3.27 -0.93
CA ARG A 145 17.95 4.05 -2.07
C ARG A 145 17.19 5.37 -2.25
N ALA A 146 15.93 5.41 -1.87
CA ALA A 146 15.13 6.65 -1.86
C ALA A 146 15.42 7.53 -0.62
N GLY A 147 16.24 7.08 0.33
CA GLY A 147 16.58 7.82 1.54
C GLY A 147 15.41 8.00 2.50
N LEU A 148 14.43 7.09 2.48
CA LEU A 148 13.25 7.22 3.34
C LEU A 148 13.60 7.02 4.81
N ALA A 149 13.03 7.86 5.68
CA ALA A 149 13.15 7.71 7.13
C ALA A 149 12.52 6.39 7.60
N ARG A 150 13.08 5.82 8.66
CA ARG A 150 12.49 4.67 9.35
C ARG A 150 11.85 5.14 10.63
N LEU A 151 10.52 4.99 10.72
CA LEU A 151 9.74 5.38 11.89
C LEU A 151 9.41 4.14 12.74
N ALA A 152 9.38 4.32 14.05
CA ALA A 152 8.82 3.30 14.93
C ALA A 152 7.35 3.03 14.57
N CYS A 153 6.97 1.76 14.53
CA CYS A 153 5.58 1.38 14.27
C CYS A 153 4.67 1.87 15.41
N PRO A 154 3.51 2.48 15.13
CA PRO A 154 2.56 2.87 16.16
C PRO A 154 2.16 1.67 17.04
N ALA A 155 1.98 1.90 18.33
CA ALA A 155 1.61 0.86 19.28
C ALA A 155 0.32 0.15 18.85
N GLY A 156 0.32 -1.18 18.83
CA GLY A 156 -0.83 -1.99 18.42
C GLY A 156 -1.18 -1.98 16.93
N ALA A 157 -0.38 -1.32 16.08
CA ALA A 157 -0.64 -1.24 14.64
C ALA A 157 0.07 -2.34 13.83
N THR A 158 1.08 -2.99 14.38
CA THR A 158 1.98 -3.89 13.64
C THR A 158 1.24 -4.99 12.87
N GLU A 159 0.26 -5.65 13.48
CA GLU A 159 -0.51 -6.71 12.81
C GLU A 159 -1.34 -6.16 11.65
N ARG A 160 -2.03 -5.02 11.85
CA ARG A 160 -2.82 -4.36 10.79
C ARG A 160 -1.96 -3.93 9.61
N LEU A 161 -0.78 -3.35 9.89
CA LEU A 161 0.17 -2.87 8.90
C LEU A 161 0.86 -4.01 8.15
N ARG A 162 1.12 -5.15 8.82
CA ARG A 162 1.69 -6.35 8.19
C ARG A 162 0.70 -7.05 7.26
N GLY A 163 -0.59 -6.95 7.59
CA GLY A 163 -1.65 -7.60 6.83
C GLY A 163 -1.76 -9.10 7.07
N ALA A 164 -2.60 -9.76 6.27
CA ALA A 164 -2.91 -11.17 6.37
C ALA A 164 -2.34 -11.96 5.18
N ASN A 165 -1.51 -12.96 5.48
CA ASN A 165 -0.95 -13.88 4.49
C ASN A 165 -1.45 -15.32 4.70
N THR A 166 -2.06 -15.61 5.86
CA THR A 166 -2.68 -16.90 6.18
C THR A 166 -4.16 -16.74 6.55
N PRO A 167 -4.98 -17.80 6.45
CA PRO A 167 -6.37 -17.79 6.90
C PRO A 167 -6.51 -17.40 8.39
N GLU A 168 -5.59 -17.84 9.24
CA GLU A 168 -5.59 -17.57 10.68
C GLU A 168 -5.30 -16.08 10.96
N GLU A 169 -4.33 -15.48 10.27
CA GLU A 169 -4.06 -14.03 10.33
C GLU A 169 -5.29 -13.22 9.89
N ARG A 170 -5.91 -13.65 8.78
CA ARG A 170 -7.14 -13.01 8.29
C ARG A 170 -8.27 -13.10 9.31
N HIS A 171 -8.47 -14.26 9.94
CA HIS A 171 -9.51 -14.44 10.96
C HIS A 171 -9.28 -13.49 12.16
N ARG A 172 -8.05 -13.41 12.67
CA ARG A 172 -7.72 -12.51 13.78
C ARG A 172 -7.96 -11.04 13.44
N LEU A 173 -7.49 -10.59 12.27
CA LEU A 173 -7.67 -9.21 11.83
C LEU A 173 -9.13 -8.88 11.58
N LEU A 174 -9.92 -9.80 11.02
CA LEU A 174 -11.35 -9.62 10.80
C LEU A 174 -12.11 -9.50 12.14
N THR A 175 -11.79 -10.32 13.12
CA THR A 175 -12.38 -10.26 14.47
C THR A 175 -12.07 -8.91 15.13
N ALA A 176 -10.83 -8.45 15.08
CA ALA A 176 -10.43 -7.15 15.62
C ALA A 176 -11.11 -5.96 14.89
N LEU A 177 -11.30 -6.08 13.59
CA LEU A 177 -12.02 -5.10 12.78
C LEU A 177 -13.49 -4.98 13.21
N LEU A 178 -14.19 -6.12 13.34
CA LEU A 178 -15.60 -6.17 13.76
C LEU A 178 -15.79 -5.56 15.16
N GLN A 179 -14.91 -5.89 16.10
CA GLN A 179 -14.96 -5.31 17.46
C GLN A 179 -14.78 -3.79 17.43
N ALA A 180 -13.87 -3.29 16.63
CA ALA A 180 -13.61 -1.85 16.53
C ALA A 180 -14.76 -1.08 15.87
N GLU A 181 -15.37 -1.63 14.83
CA GLU A 181 -16.49 -1.00 14.11
C GLU A 181 -17.81 -1.07 14.91
N THR A 182 -17.91 -1.98 15.89
CA THR A 182 -19.08 -2.05 16.81
C THR A 182 -18.93 -1.05 17.97
N ALA A 183 -17.70 -0.65 18.31
CA ALA A 183 -17.41 0.27 19.43
C ALA A 183 -17.39 1.75 19.03
N ALA A 184 -17.50 2.06 17.74
CA ALA A 184 -17.46 3.42 17.18
C ALA A 184 -18.85 3.97 16.89
#